data_0f0071c7b6c3f8460e095b6076a3032e
#
_entry.id   0f0071c7b6c3f8460e095b6076a3032e
#
_cell.length_a   1.000
_cell.length_b   1.000
_cell.length_c   1.000
_cell.angle_alpha   90.00
_cell.angle_beta   90.00
_cell.angle_gamma   90.00
#
_symmetry.space_group_name_H-M   'P 1'
#
loop_
_entity.id
_entity.type
_entity.pdbx_description
1 polymer ?
#
loop_
_entity_poly.entity_id
_entity_poly.type
_entity_poly.pdbx_seq_one_letter_code
_entity_poly.pdbx_strand_id
1 'polypeptide(L)'
;MSRNFYSDAGKRYSNATAYKNAPDHGRFDIPHAVIYLGYDFGKGWSMGTEIEFEHGGTGQSIEYEAEEAIEYEQEVEKGGEVELEQFWIQKSFGRWANIKAGHIVVPVGLTNAYHEPLNFFTVYRPEGENTILPCTWHQTGISFWGKSGKFRYEAQFLAGLNAYRFSRSNWIQGGAKGPYEVEGGNQYA
;
A
#
# COMPACT_ATOMS: atom_id res chain seq x y z
N MET A 1 -11.95 -16.70 5.79
CA MET A 1 -13.18 -16.24 6.47
C MET A 1 -12.77 -15.37 7.63
N SER A 2 -13.10 -14.12 7.61
CA SER A 2 -12.89 -13.22 8.75
C SER A 2 -14.20 -13.06 9.53
N ARG A 3 -14.11 -12.93 10.83
CA ARG A 3 -15.24 -12.68 11.70
C ARG A 3 -15.09 -11.33 12.38
N ASN A 4 -15.98 -10.40 12.07
CA ASN A 4 -16.02 -9.11 12.72
C ASN A 4 -16.95 -9.14 13.92
N PHE A 5 -16.42 -8.77 15.08
CA PHE A 5 -17.21 -8.64 16.33
C PHE A 5 -17.87 -7.26 16.47
N TYR A 6 -17.59 -6.34 15.55
CA TYR A 6 -18.04 -4.95 15.58
C TYR A 6 -18.89 -4.62 14.37
N SER A 7 -19.93 -3.84 14.58
CA SER A 7 -20.89 -3.49 13.54
C SER A 7 -20.39 -2.47 12.52
N ASP A 8 -19.30 -1.76 12.83
CA ASP A 8 -18.66 -0.81 11.92
C ASP A 8 -17.16 -0.64 12.23
N ALA A 9 -16.42 -0.06 11.30
CA ALA A 9 -14.98 0.14 11.42
C ALA A 9 -14.59 1.07 12.57
N GLY A 10 -15.42 2.09 12.89
CA GLY A 10 -15.15 3.02 13.98
C GLY A 10 -15.22 2.37 15.37
N LYS A 11 -15.91 1.26 15.48
CA LYS A 11 -16.10 0.54 16.74
C LYS A 11 -15.10 -0.57 16.98
N ARG A 12 -14.25 -0.91 16.03
CA ARG A 12 -13.26 -2.00 16.16
C ARG A 12 -12.25 -1.79 17.30
N TYR A 13 -11.98 -0.55 17.68
CA TYR A 13 -11.10 -0.19 18.82
C TYR A 13 -11.86 -0.03 20.13
N SER A 14 -13.17 -0.18 20.12
CA SER A 14 -14.00 -0.05 21.31
C SER A 14 -13.83 -1.25 22.23
N ASN A 15 -14.10 -1.06 23.52
CA ASN A 15 -14.06 -2.13 24.50
C ASN A 15 -14.97 -3.30 24.06
N ALA A 16 -14.40 -4.50 23.92
CA ALA A 16 -15.11 -5.71 23.53
C ALA A 16 -16.35 -6.00 24.42
N THR A 17 -16.32 -5.57 25.67
CA THR A 17 -17.46 -5.70 26.59
C THR A 17 -18.66 -4.88 26.15
N ALA A 18 -18.45 -3.71 25.55
CA ALA A 18 -19.53 -2.85 25.06
C ALA A 18 -20.27 -3.47 23.87
N TYR A 19 -19.63 -4.37 23.14
CA TYR A 19 -20.17 -5.03 21.94
C TYR A 19 -20.45 -6.52 22.14
N LYS A 20 -20.45 -7.00 23.38
CA LYS A 20 -20.68 -8.41 23.71
C LYS A 20 -21.96 -8.99 23.09
N ASN A 21 -22.98 -8.17 22.97
CA ASN A 21 -24.27 -8.54 22.40
C ASN A 21 -24.51 -8.00 20.99
N ALA A 22 -23.49 -7.45 20.33
CA ALA A 22 -23.60 -7.01 18.95
C ALA A 22 -23.79 -8.24 18.03
N PRO A 23 -24.64 -8.15 16.99
CA PRO A 23 -24.86 -9.26 16.08
C PRO A 23 -23.56 -9.59 15.34
N ASP A 24 -23.20 -10.86 15.39
CA ASP A 24 -22.09 -11.41 14.60
C ASP A 24 -22.48 -11.54 13.14
N HIS A 25 -21.58 -11.17 12.25
CA HIS A 25 -21.70 -11.49 10.83
C HIS A 25 -20.37 -11.95 10.26
N GLY A 26 -20.42 -12.89 9.34
CA GLY A 26 -19.26 -13.35 8.59
C GLY A 26 -19.18 -12.61 7.25
N ARG A 27 -17.95 -12.39 6.79
CA ARG A 27 -17.69 -11.89 5.45
C ARG A 27 -16.91 -12.93 4.66
N PHE A 28 -17.22 -13.01 3.37
CA PHE A 28 -16.39 -13.67 2.38
C PHE A 28 -15.80 -12.60 1.50
N ASP A 29 -14.51 -12.69 1.27
CA ASP A 29 -13.77 -11.70 0.53
C ASP A 29 -12.62 -12.36 -0.23
N ILE A 30 -12.26 -11.77 -1.36
CA ILE A 30 -10.98 -12.00 -2.04
C ILE A 30 -10.19 -10.70 -1.86
N PRO A 31 -9.49 -10.56 -0.71
CA PRO A 31 -8.86 -9.29 -0.39
C PRO A 31 -7.79 -8.89 -1.39
N HIS A 32 -7.09 -9.87 -1.95
CA HIS A 32 -6.00 -9.62 -2.90
C HIS A 32 -5.96 -10.69 -3.98
N ALA A 33 -5.87 -10.26 -5.24
CA ALA A 33 -5.52 -11.11 -6.37
C ALA A 33 -4.50 -10.38 -7.22
N VAL A 34 -3.26 -10.86 -7.24
CA VAL A 34 -2.11 -10.14 -7.82
C VAL A 34 -1.65 -10.80 -9.11
N ILE A 35 -1.41 -10.01 -10.14
CA ILE A 35 -0.76 -10.42 -11.37
C ILE A 35 0.60 -9.73 -11.45
N TYR A 36 1.67 -10.50 -11.35
CA TYR A 36 3.02 -10.02 -11.56
C TYR A 36 3.55 -10.45 -12.94
N LEU A 37 4.03 -9.48 -13.72
CA LEU A 37 4.66 -9.71 -15.00
C LEU A 37 6.09 -9.15 -14.97
N GLY A 38 7.05 -9.99 -15.29
CA GLY A 38 8.45 -9.60 -15.37
C GLY A 38 9.07 -9.98 -16.71
N TYR A 39 10.01 -9.16 -17.19
CA TYR A 39 10.73 -9.45 -18.41
C TYR A 39 12.22 -9.08 -18.27
N ASP A 40 13.10 -9.95 -18.74
CA ASP A 40 14.54 -9.71 -18.83
C ASP A 40 14.91 -9.46 -20.29
N PHE A 41 15.32 -8.22 -20.58
CA PHE A 41 15.77 -7.79 -21.88
C PHE A 41 17.23 -8.21 -22.19
N GLY A 42 17.88 -8.82 -21.23
CA GLY A 42 19.29 -9.13 -21.29
C GLY A 42 20.21 -7.93 -21.01
N LYS A 43 21.51 -8.18 -20.95
CA LYS A 43 22.55 -7.17 -20.68
C LYS A 43 22.29 -6.37 -19.39
N GLY A 44 21.62 -6.97 -18.42
CA GLY A 44 21.28 -6.36 -17.13
C GLY A 44 20.06 -5.42 -17.16
N TRP A 45 19.29 -5.39 -18.25
CA TRP A 45 18.01 -4.68 -18.29
C TRP A 45 16.84 -5.62 -17.98
N SER A 46 15.96 -5.17 -17.11
CA SER A 46 14.73 -5.88 -16.77
C SER A 46 13.60 -4.92 -16.48
N MET A 47 12.38 -5.41 -16.54
CA MET A 47 11.18 -4.69 -16.10
C MET A 47 10.32 -5.59 -15.25
N GLY A 48 9.50 -4.99 -14.41
CA GLY A 48 8.44 -5.65 -13.67
C GLY A 48 7.22 -4.75 -13.58
N THR A 49 6.07 -5.38 -13.56
CA THR A 49 4.79 -4.73 -13.27
C THR A 49 3.97 -5.64 -12.38
N GLU A 50 3.23 -5.04 -11.50
CA GLU A 50 2.34 -5.71 -10.56
C GLU A 50 1.01 -4.99 -10.56
N ILE A 51 -0.04 -5.75 -10.83
CA ILE A 51 -1.42 -5.28 -10.87
C ILE A 51 -2.16 -6.04 -9.79
N GLU A 52 -2.70 -5.33 -8.83
CA GLU A 52 -3.52 -5.89 -7.77
C GLU A 52 -5.00 -5.64 -8.03
N PHE A 53 -5.79 -6.64 -7.71
CA PHE A 53 -7.25 -6.57 -7.64
C PHE A 53 -7.63 -6.72 -6.17
N GLU A 54 -8.05 -5.65 -5.54
CA GLU A 54 -8.53 -5.68 -4.17
C GLU A 54 -10.04 -5.92 -4.11
N HIS A 55 -10.47 -6.73 -3.15
CA HIS A 55 -11.87 -7.07 -2.92
C HIS A 55 -12.63 -7.55 -4.17
N GLY A 56 -11.93 -8.17 -5.13
CA GLY A 56 -12.46 -8.59 -6.42
C GLY A 56 -13.64 -9.56 -6.30
N GLY A 57 -14.75 -9.24 -6.96
CA GLY A 57 -15.93 -10.10 -7.03
C GLY A 57 -16.78 -10.16 -5.76
N THR A 58 -16.50 -9.37 -4.74
CA THR A 58 -17.22 -9.41 -3.44
C THR A 58 -18.36 -8.39 -3.34
N GLY A 59 -18.63 -7.67 -4.39
CA GLY A 59 -19.81 -6.85 -4.55
C GLY A 59 -19.65 -5.41 -4.11
N GLN A 60 -19.10 -5.10 -2.96
CA GLN A 60 -19.05 -3.73 -2.47
C GLN A 60 -17.99 -3.53 -1.38
N SER A 61 -17.05 -2.62 -1.60
CA SER A 61 -16.15 -2.06 -0.59
C SER A 61 -16.62 -0.66 -0.21
N ILE A 62 -16.34 -0.25 1.02
CA ILE A 62 -16.57 1.11 1.48
C ILE A 62 -15.23 1.64 1.93
N GLU A 63 -14.69 2.60 1.19
CA GLU A 63 -13.52 3.37 1.59
C GLU A 63 -13.92 4.73 2.15
N TYR A 64 -13.11 5.22 3.07
CA TYR A 64 -13.25 6.57 3.59
C TYR A 64 -12.07 7.39 3.05
N GLU A 65 -12.32 8.21 2.05
CA GLU A 65 -11.33 9.14 1.55
C GLU A 65 -11.43 10.49 2.25
N ALA A 66 -10.28 11.06 2.58
CA ALA A 66 -10.18 12.41 3.08
C ALA A 66 -9.89 13.35 1.90
N GLU A 67 -10.91 13.95 1.30
CA GLU A 67 -10.72 14.82 0.14
C GLU A 67 -10.19 16.21 0.50
N GLU A 68 -10.63 16.81 1.59
CA GLU A 68 -10.07 18.06 2.10
C GLU A 68 -10.00 18.04 3.63
N ALA A 69 -9.29 18.97 4.21
CA ALA A 69 -8.84 18.95 5.61
C ALA A 69 -9.92 18.73 6.70
N ILE A 70 -11.19 18.59 6.35
CA ILE A 70 -12.30 18.43 7.29
C ILE A 70 -13.42 17.50 6.77
N GLU A 71 -13.45 17.13 5.49
CA GLU A 71 -14.50 16.30 4.92
C GLU A 71 -14.00 14.89 4.60
N TYR A 72 -14.72 13.89 5.14
CA TYR A 72 -14.55 12.50 4.76
C TYR A 72 -15.65 12.16 3.76
N GLU A 73 -15.29 11.83 2.55
CA GLU A 73 -16.22 11.21 1.62
C GLU A 73 -16.21 9.69 1.82
N GLN A 74 -17.39 9.14 1.80
CA GLN A 74 -17.59 7.70 1.80
C GLN A 74 -17.71 7.24 0.35
N GLU A 75 -16.67 6.69 -0.19
CA GLU A 75 -16.72 6.08 -1.50
C GLU A 75 -17.21 4.63 -1.41
N VAL A 76 -18.13 4.28 -2.30
CA VAL A 76 -18.67 2.93 -2.38
C VAL A 76 -18.19 2.30 -3.67
N GLU A 77 -17.16 1.50 -3.57
CA GLU A 77 -16.65 0.74 -4.69
C GLU A 77 -17.46 -0.54 -4.91
N LYS A 78 -17.92 -0.73 -6.12
CA LYS A 78 -18.64 -1.94 -6.51
C LYS A 78 -17.75 -2.82 -7.37
N GLY A 79 -17.52 -4.04 -6.90
CA GLY A 79 -16.78 -5.05 -7.65
C GLY A 79 -15.29 -5.11 -7.41
N GLY A 80 -14.80 -4.32 -6.46
CA GLY A 80 -13.39 -4.24 -6.07
C GLY A 80 -12.62 -3.15 -6.80
N GLU A 81 -11.40 -2.93 -6.37
CA GLU A 81 -10.45 -1.97 -6.92
C GLU A 81 -9.38 -2.65 -7.78
N VAL A 82 -8.81 -1.91 -8.72
CA VAL A 82 -7.65 -2.35 -9.51
C VAL A 82 -6.56 -1.32 -9.38
N GLU A 83 -5.46 -1.71 -8.76
CA GLU A 83 -4.31 -0.84 -8.55
C GLU A 83 -3.08 -1.27 -9.36
N LEU A 84 -2.28 -0.30 -9.77
CA LEU A 84 -0.94 -0.54 -10.29
C LEU A 84 0.04 -0.39 -9.13
N GLU A 85 0.36 -1.47 -8.44
CA GLU A 85 1.29 -1.43 -7.30
C GLU A 85 2.72 -1.16 -7.72
N GLN A 86 3.16 -1.73 -8.85
CA GLN A 86 4.49 -1.52 -9.39
C GLN A 86 4.49 -1.48 -10.91
N PHE A 87 5.30 -0.59 -11.46
CA PHE A 87 5.71 -0.59 -12.86
C PHE A 87 7.07 0.08 -12.98
N TRP A 88 8.09 -0.70 -13.26
CA TRP A 88 9.47 -0.21 -13.26
C TRP A 88 10.34 -0.85 -14.33
N ILE A 89 11.39 -0.11 -14.69
CA ILE A 89 12.52 -0.60 -15.45
C ILE A 89 13.78 -0.55 -14.59
N GLN A 90 14.63 -1.54 -14.72
CA GLN A 90 15.86 -1.65 -13.94
C GLN A 90 17.07 -1.88 -14.84
N LYS A 91 18.19 -1.23 -14.50
CA LYS A 91 19.51 -1.55 -15.00
C LYS A 91 20.37 -2.11 -13.89
N SER A 92 20.85 -3.34 -14.08
CA SER A 92 21.82 -3.98 -13.20
C SER A 92 23.23 -3.81 -13.76
N PHE A 93 24.15 -3.34 -12.93
CA PHE A 93 25.59 -3.26 -13.20
C PHE A 93 26.34 -4.38 -12.47
N GLY A 94 25.61 -5.23 -11.77
CA GLY A 94 26.12 -6.34 -11.01
C GLY A 94 25.41 -6.44 -9.66
N ARG A 95 25.92 -7.31 -8.79
CA ARG A 95 25.29 -7.58 -7.50
C ARG A 95 25.25 -6.36 -6.56
N TRP A 96 26.22 -5.48 -6.69
CA TRP A 96 26.44 -4.35 -5.78
C TRP A 96 25.82 -3.05 -6.24
N ALA A 97 25.45 -2.92 -7.53
CA ALA A 97 24.90 -1.68 -8.06
C ALA A 97 23.77 -1.95 -9.05
N ASN A 98 22.60 -1.42 -8.74
CA ASN A 98 21.41 -1.50 -9.58
C ASN A 98 20.66 -0.17 -9.49
N ILE A 99 20.10 0.25 -10.59
CA ILE A 99 19.22 1.42 -10.67
C ILE A 99 17.87 0.94 -11.15
N LYS A 100 16.81 1.30 -10.42
CA LYS A 100 15.42 1.02 -10.75
C LYS A 100 14.67 2.34 -10.84
N ALA A 101 13.87 2.54 -11.88
CA ALA A 101 13.08 3.74 -12.07
C ALA A 101 11.66 3.39 -12.50
N GLY A 102 10.68 4.13 -12.02
CA GLY A 102 9.27 3.94 -12.29
C GLY A 102 8.43 4.06 -11.03
N HIS A 103 7.29 3.39 -11.02
CA HIS A 103 6.45 3.23 -9.84
C HIS A 103 6.96 2.05 -9.03
N ILE A 104 7.45 2.31 -7.82
CA ILE A 104 8.24 1.35 -7.04
C ILE A 104 7.77 1.31 -5.59
N VAL A 105 7.91 0.16 -4.97
CA VAL A 105 7.60 -0.01 -3.54
C VAL A 105 8.62 0.72 -2.68
N VAL A 106 8.13 1.37 -1.65
CA VAL A 106 8.92 2.03 -0.61
C VAL A 106 9.11 1.05 0.54
N PRO A 107 10.31 0.50 0.77
CA PRO A 107 10.53 -0.59 1.71
C PRO A 107 10.62 -0.12 3.17
N VAL A 108 9.63 0.66 3.62
CA VAL A 108 9.50 1.15 4.99
C VAL A 108 8.39 0.38 5.69
N GLY A 109 8.68 -0.20 6.83
CA GLY A 109 7.78 -1.11 7.53
C GLY A 109 8.05 -2.58 7.19
N LEU A 110 7.54 -3.48 8.02
CA LEU A 110 7.76 -4.92 7.84
C LEU A 110 7.00 -5.47 6.65
N THR A 111 5.73 -5.09 6.51
CA THR A 111 4.86 -5.62 5.47
C THR A 111 4.96 -4.87 4.15
N ASN A 112 5.49 -3.65 4.13
CA ASN A 112 5.76 -2.96 2.86
C ASN A 112 6.93 -3.54 2.09
N ALA A 113 8.01 -3.90 2.78
CA ALA A 113 9.16 -4.54 2.15
C ALA A 113 8.84 -5.94 1.60
N TYR A 114 7.84 -6.60 2.17
CA TYR A 114 7.37 -7.94 1.83
C TYR A 114 5.85 -7.93 1.73
N HIS A 115 5.31 -7.07 0.88
CA HIS A 115 3.89 -6.74 0.78
C HIS A 115 2.99 -7.84 0.22
N GLU A 116 3.58 -8.92 -0.24
CA GLU A 116 2.82 -10.09 -0.71
C GLU A 116 1.93 -10.65 0.40
N PRO A 117 0.64 -10.90 0.13
CA PRO A 117 -0.32 -11.39 1.12
C PRO A 117 0.10 -12.69 1.81
N LEU A 118 0.92 -13.52 1.16
CA LEU A 118 1.49 -14.75 1.72
C LEU A 118 2.47 -14.51 2.88
N ASN A 119 2.96 -13.29 3.02
CA ASN A 119 3.87 -12.89 4.10
C ASN A 119 3.13 -12.32 5.32
N PHE A 120 1.82 -12.13 5.24
CA PHE A 120 1.04 -11.61 6.36
C PHE A 120 0.82 -12.67 7.42
N PHE A 121 0.74 -12.25 8.69
CA PHE A 121 0.38 -13.12 9.81
C PHE A 121 -1.10 -13.48 9.83
N THR A 122 -1.92 -12.68 9.15
CA THR A 122 -3.38 -12.79 9.07
C THR A 122 -3.82 -12.66 7.61
N VAL A 123 -5.12 -12.70 7.35
CA VAL A 123 -5.69 -12.48 6.02
C VAL A 123 -5.43 -11.05 5.51
N TYR A 124 -5.36 -10.10 6.43
CA TYR A 124 -5.11 -8.69 6.15
C TYR A 124 -3.76 -8.24 6.72
N ARG A 125 -3.27 -7.10 6.25
CA ARG A 125 -2.07 -6.44 6.78
C ARG A 125 -2.18 -6.17 8.26
N PRO A 126 -1.07 -6.15 9.01
CA PRO A 126 -1.07 -5.75 10.41
C PRO A 126 -1.66 -4.34 10.59
N GLU A 127 -2.65 -4.24 11.45
CA GLU A 127 -3.38 -3.00 11.70
C GLU A 127 -2.48 -1.80 12.05
N GLY A 128 -1.40 -2.05 12.80
CA GLY A 128 -0.47 -0.99 13.20
C GLY A 128 0.22 -0.33 12.01
N GLU A 129 0.68 -1.12 11.03
CA GLU A 129 1.27 -0.57 9.82
C GLU A 129 0.21 0.11 8.95
N ASN A 130 -0.92 -0.54 8.76
CA ASN A 130 -2.01 -0.02 7.94
C ASN A 130 -2.61 1.29 8.48
N THR A 131 -2.45 1.56 9.79
CA THR A 131 -2.93 2.82 10.39
C THR A 131 -1.91 3.94 10.28
N ILE A 132 -0.62 3.64 10.35
CA ILE A 132 0.45 4.64 10.48
C ILE A 132 1.08 4.96 9.13
N LEU A 133 1.29 3.95 8.30
CA LEU A 133 2.00 4.04 7.03
C LEU A 133 1.04 3.89 5.86
N PRO A 134 1.34 4.47 4.69
CA PRO A 134 0.70 4.04 3.45
C PRO A 134 0.93 2.54 3.26
N CYS A 135 -0.11 1.80 2.91
CA CYS A 135 -0.04 0.37 2.64
C CYS A 135 -0.95 -0.01 1.47
N THR A 136 -0.42 -0.57 0.38
CA THR A 136 1.02 -0.70 0.13
C THR A 136 1.63 0.67 -0.14
N TRP A 137 2.77 0.98 0.45
CA TRP A 137 3.44 2.24 0.11
C TRP A 137 4.27 2.05 -1.16
N HIS A 138 3.81 2.62 -2.24
CA HIS A 138 4.49 2.68 -3.52
C HIS A 138 4.48 4.13 -4.04
N GLN A 139 5.51 4.52 -4.77
CA GLN A 139 5.67 5.88 -5.29
C GLN A 139 6.46 5.87 -6.60
N THR A 140 6.22 6.89 -7.40
CA THR A 140 7.03 7.12 -8.60
C THR A 140 8.37 7.76 -8.23
N GLY A 141 9.45 7.16 -8.73
CA GLY A 141 10.78 7.65 -8.41
C GLY A 141 11.89 6.77 -8.94
N ILE A 142 13.06 6.92 -8.32
CA ILE A 142 14.28 6.20 -8.67
C ILE A 142 14.86 5.56 -7.41
N SER A 143 15.25 4.30 -7.50
CA SER A 143 15.95 3.56 -6.46
C SER A 143 17.35 3.17 -6.94
N PHE A 144 18.33 3.39 -6.08
CA PHE A 144 19.66 2.80 -6.18
C PHE A 144 19.81 1.75 -5.09
N TRP A 145 20.10 0.51 -5.46
CA TRP A 145 20.23 -0.57 -4.50
C TRP A 145 21.36 -1.55 -4.83
N GLY A 146 21.79 -2.29 -3.83
CA GLY A 146 22.80 -3.31 -4.01
C GLY A 146 22.91 -4.27 -2.82
N LYS A 147 23.73 -5.29 -3.03
CA LYS A 147 24.05 -6.32 -2.04
C LYS A 147 25.55 -6.51 -1.91
N SER A 148 26.04 -6.53 -0.66
CA SER A 148 27.42 -6.89 -0.32
C SER A 148 27.41 -7.92 0.80
N GLY A 149 27.73 -9.17 0.49
CA GLY A 149 27.60 -10.28 1.43
C GLY A 149 26.14 -10.48 1.88
N LYS A 150 25.90 -10.37 3.18
CA LYS A 150 24.58 -10.45 3.81
C LYS A 150 23.89 -9.06 3.91
N PHE A 151 24.63 -8.02 3.64
CA PHE A 151 24.12 -6.65 3.73
C PHE A 151 23.43 -6.23 2.42
N ARG A 152 22.21 -5.68 2.51
CA ARG A 152 21.50 -5.03 1.43
C ARG A 152 21.34 -3.55 1.79
N TYR A 153 21.54 -2.70 0.82
CA TYR A 153 21.31 -1.26 0.93
C TYR A 153 20.45 -0.78 -0.22
N GLU A 154 19.67 0.23 0.07
CA GLU A 154 18.80 0.89 -0.90
C GLU A 154 18.64 2.37 -0.52
N ALA A 155 18.72 3.24 -1.51
CA ALA A 155 18.43 4.65 -1.40
C ALA A 155 17.44 5.02 -2.51
N GLN A 156 16.35 5.69 -2.13
CA GLN A 156 15.29 6.08 -3.05
C GLN A 156 15.13 7.58 -3.10
N PHE A 157 14.84 8.10 -4.28
CA PHE A 157 14.38 9.45 -4.53
C PHE A 157 12.98 9.38 -5.11
N LEU A 158 11.99 9.85 -4.37
CA LEU A 158 10.58 9.61 -4.61
C LEU A 158 9.80 10.92 -4.58
N ALA A 159 8.59 10.92 -5.15
CA ALA A 159 7.58 11.91 -4.81
C ALA A 159 7.25 11.81 -3.30
N GLY A 160 7.28 12.94 -2.60
CA GLY A 160 7.03 12.97 -1.16
C GLY A 160 5.55 12.87 -0.81
N LEU A 161 5.28 12.53 0.44
CA LEU A 161 3.93 12.58 0.98
C LEU A 161 3.49 14.03 1.21
N ASN A 162 2.20 14.28 1.06
CA ASN A 162 1.62 15.59 1.38
C ASN A 162 1.53 15.79 2.91
N ALA A 163 2.49 16.51 3.49
CA ALA A 163 2.56 16.71 4.92
C ALA A 163 1.38 17.52 5.50
N TYR A 164 0.68 18.30 4.70
CA TYR A 164 -0.51 19.04 5.14
C TYR A 164 -1.68 18.11 5.49
N ARG A 165 -1.65 16.88 4.99
CA ARG A 165 -2.66 15.85 5.28
C ARG A 165 -2.30 14.96 6.47
N PHE A 166 -1.16 15.16 7.11
CA PHE A 166 -0.78 14.42 8.31
C PHE A 166 -1.67 14.81 9.48
N SER A 167 -2.19 13.84 10.19
CA SER A 167 -3.07 14.07 11.32
C SER A 167 -2.85 13.06 12.44
N ARG A 168 -3.43 13.33 13.62
CA ARG A 168 -3.40 12.37 14.74
C ARG A 168 -4.20 11.10 14.46
N SER A 169 -5.19 11.16 13.58
CA SER A 169 -6.03 10.02 13.21
C SER A 169 -5.47 9.21 12.05
N ASN A 170 -4.83 9.88 11.08
CA ASN A 170 -4.38 9.23 9.84
C ASN A 170 -2.85 9.15 9.72
N TRP A 171 -2.12 9.71 10.70
CA TRP A 171 -0.66 9.73 10.71
C TRP A 171 -0.09 10.19 9.36
N ILE A 172 0.97 9.54 8.88
CA ILE A 172 1.56 9.86 7.57
C ILE A 172 0.80 9.22 6.40
N GLN A 173 -0.03 8.21 6.67
CA GLN A 173 -0.87 7.56 5.66
C GLN A 173 -1.75 8.55 4.93
N GLY A 174 -2.35 9.51 5.64
CA GLY A 174 -3.18 10.55 5.03
C GLY A 174 -2.47 11.39 3.97
N GLY A 175 -1.15 11.46 4.00
CA GLY A 175 -0.35 12.17 3.00
C GLY A 175 -0.14 11.42 1.68
N ALA A 176 -0.40 10.10 1.65
CA ALA A 176 -0.31 9.29 0.44
C ALA A 176 -1.57 9.40 -0.43
N LYS A 177 -2.69 9.56 0.23
CA LYS A 177 -4.00 9.70 -0.42
C LYS A 177 -4.21 11.15 -0.82
N GLY A 178 -3.68 11.54 -1.93
CA GLY A 178 -3.87 12.86 -2.49
C GLY A 178 -3.70 12.83 -3.99
N PRO A 179 -4.44 13.64 -4.73
CA PRO A 179 -4.22 13.74 -6.15
C PRO A 179 -2.73 14.00 -6.38
N TYR A 180 -2.17 13.37 -7.39
CA TYR A 180 -0.85 13.69 -7.89
C TYR A 180 -0.89 15.10 -8.48
N GLU A 181 -0.97 16.10 -7.62
CA GLU A 181 -0.87 17.48 -8.05
C GLU A 181 0.57 17.74 -8.48
N VAL A 182 0.78 17.64 -9.76
CA VAL A 182 2.03 18.06 -10.41
C VAL A 182 2.17 19.59 -10.33
N GLU A 183 1.09 20.29 -10.06
CA GLU A 183 1.06 21.75 -9.93
C GLU A 183 1.59 22.19 -8.56
N GLY A 184 2.75 22.80 -8.57
CA GLY A 184 3.41 23.34 -7.37
C GLY A 184 4.31 22.35 -6.65
N GLY A 185 4.61 21.23 -7.26
CA GLY A 185 5.26 20.08 -6.74
C GLY A 185 6.69 20.21 -6.27
N ASN A 186 6.86 20.73 -5.08
CA ASN A 186 8.09 20.53 -4.30
C ASN A 186 7.90 19.44 -3.24
N GLN A 187 7.13 18.40 -3.56
CA GLN A 187 6.96 17.23 -2.70
C GLN A 187 7.97 16.16 -3.12
N TYR A 188 9.21 16.35 -2.73
CA TYR A 188 10.27 15.35 -2.86
C TYR A 188 10.68 14.89 -1.46
N ALA A 189 10.77 13.59 -1.29
CA ALA A 189 11.32 12.97 -0.08
C ALA A 189 12.71 12.42 -0.34
#